data_8e616014f65e2b41251518f71a3a70c8
#
_entry.id   8e616014f65e2b41251518f71a3a70c8
#
_cell.length_a   1.000
_cell.length_b   1.000
_cell.length_c   1.000
_cell.angle_alpha   90.00
_cell.angle_beta   90.00
_cell.angle_gamma   90.00
#
_symmetry.space_group_name_H-M   'P 1'
#
loop_
_entity.id
_entity.type
_entity.pdbx_description
1 polymer ?
#
loop_
_entity_poly.entity_id
_entity_poly.type
_entity_poly.pdbx_seq_one_letter_code
_entity_poly.pdbx_strand_id
1 'polypeptide(L)'
;MTELVDDRLLAADAAWERLLRVRTQSDADAAGLVQGPDGHWQWLDDATPQAEHLADLYAPLCLDGDRTAYAQLGQSLDGGIATRTGDAVFVTGEADRQHLHRLRALADAVVVGVDTVRTDD
;
A
#
# COMPACT_ATOMS: atom_id res chain seq x y z
N MET A 1 25.77 -13.49 -13.92
CA MET A 1 24.69 -13.69 -14.89
C MET A 1 23.73 -12.53 -14.76
N THR A 2 23.50 -11.85 -15.84
CA THR A 2 22.57 -10.71 -15.82
C THR A 2 21.16 -11.23 -15.76
N GLU A 3 20.39 -10.82 -14.76
CA GLU A 3 18.97 -11.11 -14.75
C GLU A 3 18.32 -10.41 -15.94
N LEU A 4 17.63 -11.20 -16.74
CA LEU A 4 16.81 -10.64 -17.79
C LEU A 4 15.54 -10.08 -17.18
N VAL A 5 15.42 -8.77 -17.18
CA VAL A 5 14.15 -8.12 -16.83
C VAL A 5 13.20 -8.38 -17.99
N ASP A 6 12.12 -9.08 -17.73
CA ASP A 6 11.09 -9.30 -18.73
C ASP A 6 10.21 -8.04 -18.79
N ASP A 7 10.47 -7.21 -19.81
CA ASP A 7 9.74 -5.95 -20.01
C ASP A 7 8.25 -6.18 -20.30
N ARG A 8 7.85 -7.42 -20.59
CA ARG A 8 6.44 -7.76 -20.81
C ARG A 8 5.67 -7.93 -19.50
N LEU A 9 6.36 -8.15 -18.40
CA LEU A 9 5.71 -8.29 -17.09
C LEU A 9 5.40 -6.92 -16.50
N LEU A 10 4.21 -6.82 -15.93
CA LEU A 10 3.84 -5.65 -15.14
C LEU A 10 4.66 -5.65 -13.85
N ALA A 11 5.54 -4.68 -13.72
CA ALA A 11 6.39 -4.54 -12.54
C ALA A 11 5.65 -3.84 -11.40
N ALA A 12 6.17 -3.98 -10.18
CA ALA A 12 5.57 -3.40 -8.98
C ALA A 12 5.34 -1.89 -9.10
N ASP A 13 6.31 -1.14 -9.64
CA ASP A 13 6.19 0.31 -9.77
C ASP A 13 5.03 0.70 -10.68
N ALA A 14 4.91 0.05 -11.83
CA ALA A 14 3.83 0.30 -12.78
C ALA A 14 2.48 -0.14 -12.20
N ALA A 15 2.45 -1.26 -11.48
CA ALA A 15 1.26 -1.73 -10.81
C ALA A 15 0.78 -0.72 -9.76
N TRP A 16 1.70 -0.17 -8.98
CA TRP A 16 1.39 0.84 -7.99
C TRP A 16 0.79 2.10 -8.62
N GLU A 17 1.36 2.55 -9.74
CA GLU A 17 0.83 3.70 -10.49
C GLU A 17 -0.59 3.46 -10.96
N ARG A 18 -0.91 2.25 -11.41
CA ARG A 18 -2.28 1.88 -11.78
C ARG A 18 -3.21 1.91 -10.58
N LEU A 19 -2.79 1.36 -9.44
CA LEU A 19 -3.60 1.33 -8.21
C LEU A 19 -3.95 2.72 -7.71
N LEU A 20 -3.04 3.68 -7.84
CA LEU A 20 -3.28 5.07 -7.42
C LEU A 20 -4.44 5.72 -8.18
N ARG A 21 -4.80 5.21 -9.36
CA ARG A 21 -5.89 5.74 -10.18
C ARG A 21 -7.21 5.00 -9.99
N VAL A 22 -7.22 3.94 -9.19
CA VAL A 22 -8.41 3.12 -8.98
C VAL A 22 -9.23 3.70 -7.84
N ARG A 23 -10.48 4.04 -8.12
CA ARG A 23 -11.44 4.53 -7.13
C ARG A 23 -12.77 3.79 -7.22
N THR A 24 -13.11 3.31 -8.42
CA THR A 24 -14.37 2.63 -8.71
C THR A 24 -14.10 1.30 -9.38
N GLN A 25 -15.12 0.44 -9.43
CA GLN A 25 -15.01 -0.82 -10.16
C GLN A 25 -14.69 -0.58 -11.63
N SER A 26 -15.23 0.47 -12.22
CA SER A 26 -14.93 0.84 -13.60
C SER A 26 -13.44 1.18 -13.78
N ASP A 27 -12.86 1.90 -12.83
CA ASP A 27 -11.42 2.19 -12.84
C ASP A 27 -10.59 0.91 -12.73
N ALA A 28 -11.02 -0.03 -11.89
CA ALA A 28 -10.34 -1.32 -11.73
C ALA A 28 -10.36 -2.11 -13.04
N ASP A 29 -11.52 -2.17 -13.70
CA ASP A 29 -11.67 -2.85 -14.96
C ASP A 29 -10.76 -2.24 -16.03
N ALA A 30 -10.71 -0.91 -16.10
CA ALA A 30 -9.85 -0.20 -17.05
C ALA A 30 -8.36 -0.43 -16.75
N ALA A 31 -7.99 -0.62 -15.50
CA ALA A 31 -6.61 -0.88 -15.11
C ALA A 31 -6.19 -2.34 -15.31
N GLY A 32 -7.12 -3.23 -15.66
CA GLY A 32 -6.83 -4.65 -15.79
C GLY A 32 -6.73 -5.38 -14.45
N LEU A 33 -7.45 -4.90 -13.45
CA LEU A 33 -7.47 -5.43 -12.09
C LEU A 33 -8.74 -6.26 -11.89
N VAL A 34 -8.61 -7.54 -11.55
CA VAL A 34 -9.73 -8.46 -11.43
C VAL A 34 -9.66 -9.24 -10.12
N GLN A 35 -10.83 -9.60 -9.61
CA GLN A 35 -10.93 -10.47 -8.44
C GLN A 35 -11.21 -11.89 -8.90
N GLY A 36 -10.37 -12.82 -8.47
CA GLY A 36 -10.55 -14.23 -8.78
C GLY A 36 -11.66 -14.88 -7.94
N PRO A 37 -12.04 -16.14 -8.27
CA PRO A 37 -13.08 -16.84 -7.53
C PRO A 37 -12.72 -17.13 -6.08
N ASP A 38 -11.43 -17.10 -5.74
CA ASP A 38 -10.91 -17.26 -4.38
C ASP A 38 -10.95 -15.95 -3.57
N GLY A 39 -11.39 -14.84 -4.18
CA GLY A 39 -11.43 -13.54 -3.55
C GLY A 39 -10.16 -12.72 -3.65
N HIS A 40 -9.08 -13.30 -4.15
CA HIS A 40 -7.82 -12.58 -4.32
C HIS A 40 -7.84 -11.70 -5.55
N TRP A 41 -7.23 -10.52 -5.45
CA TRP A 41 -7.09 -9.60 -6.57
C TRP A 41 -5.84 -9.92 -7.37
N GLN A 42 -5.94 -9.77 -8.68
CA GLN A 42 -4.84 -10.07 -9.60
C GLN A 42 -4.94 -9.18 -10.83
N TRP A 43 -3.85 -9.15 -11.60
CA TRP A 43 -3.79 -8.41 -12.85
C TRP A 43 -4.15 -9.30 -14.02
N LEU A 44 -4.85 -8.76 -15.02
CA LEU A 44 -5.06 -9.45 -16.30
C LEU A 44 -3.76 -9.60 -17.06
N ASP A 45 -2.87 -8.61 -16.96
CA ASP A 45 -1.53 -8.68 -17.53
C ASP A 45 -0.67 -9.67 -16.76
N ASP A 46 0.29 -10.27 -17.43
CA ASP A 46 1.34 -11.01 -16.74
C ASP A 46 2.12 -10.04 -15.85
N ALA A 47 2.25 -10.37 -14.59
CA ALA A 47 2.81 -9.46 -13.59
C ALA A 47 3.83 -10.16 -12.71
N THR A 48 4.74 -9.37 -12.14
CA THR A 48 5.69 -9.89 -11.16
C THR A 48 4.97 -10.32 -9.88
N PRO A 49 5.55 -11.21 -9.07
CA PRO A 49 4.96 -11.57 -7.78
C PRO A 49 4.70 -10.37 -6.87
N GLN A 50 5.59 -9.38 -6.90
CA GLN A 50 5.43 -8.14 -6.14
C GLN A 50 4.22 -7.33 -6.62
N ALA A 51 4.03 -7.25 -7.94
CA ALA A 51 2.88 -6.55 -8.51
C ALA A 51 1.55 -7.25 -8.14
N GLU A 52 1.52 -8.59 -8.18
CA GLU A 52 0.35 -9.36 -7.75
C GLU A 52 0.06 -9.16 -6.26
N HIS A 53 1.10 -9.12 -5.44
CA HIS A 53 0.95 -8.87 -4.01
C HIS A 53 0.36 -7.48 -3.74
N LEU A 54 0.79 -6.46 -4.48
CA LEU A 54 0.23 -5.11 -4.37
C LEU A 54 -1.26 -5.08 -4.70
N ALA A 55 -1.67 -5.79 -5.75
CA ALA A 55 -3.08 -5.86 -6.13
C ALA A 55 -3.91 -6.45 -4.99
N ASP A 56 -3.49 -7.59 -4.47
CA ASP A 56 -4.24 -8.29 -3.44
C ASP A 56 -4.33 -7.49 -2.13
N LEU A 57 -3.26 -6.79 -1.78
CA LEU A 57 -3.19 -6.02 -0.54
C LEU A 57 -3.97 -4.70 -0.62
N TYR A 58 -3.87 -3.97 -1.73
CA TYR A 58 -4.38 -2.59 -1.83
C TYR A 58 -5.66 -2.42 -2.63
N ALA A 59 -6.01 -3.32 -3.55
CA ALA A 59 -7.25 -3.18 -4.31
C ALA A 59 -8.49 -3.08 -3.41
N PRO A 60 -8.62 -3.89 -2.34
CA PRO A 60 -9.78 -3.76 -1.45
C PRO A 60 -9.90 -2.37 -0.83
N LEU A 61 -8.75 -1.73 -0.52
CA LEU A 61 -8.75 -0.40 0.06
C LEU A 61 -9.14 0.68 -0.95
N CYS A 62 -8.75 0.51 -2.21
CA CYS A 62 -9.12 1.43 -3.29
C CYS A 62 -10.61 1.39 -3.59
N LEU A 63 -11.27 0.26 -3.37
CA LEU A 63 -12.65 -0.01 -3.78
C LEU A 63 -13.64 -0.04 -2.62
N ASP A 64 -13.24 0.34 -1.42
CA ASP A 64 -14.02 0.17 -0.19
C ASP A 64 -15.08 1.24 0.03
N GLY A 65 -15.54 1.91 -1.00
CA GLY A 65 -16.69 2.81 -0.94
C GLY A 65 -16.34 4.28 -0.65
N ASP A 66 -17.39 5.08 -0.42
CA ASP A 66 -17.28 6.54 -0.36
C ASP A 66 -16.64 7.05 0.93
N ARG A 67 -16.77 6.31 2.02
CA ARG A 67 -16.26 6.75 3.33
C ARG A 67 -15.66 5.59 4.08
N THR A 68 -14.34 5.54 4.07
CA THR A 68 -13.59 4.51 4.79
C THR A 68 -12.52 5.20 5.61
N ALA A 69 -12.35 4.74 6.84
CA ALA A 69 -11.26 5.18 7.69
C ALA A 69 -10.50 3.95 8.16
N TYR A 70 -9.17 4.03 8.13
CA TYR A 70 -8.32 2.99 8.70
C TYR A 70 -7.19 3.63 9.47
N ALA A 71 -6.70 2.91 10.47
CA ALA A 71 -5.62 3.36 11.31
C ALA A 71 -4.42 2.44 11.15
N GLN A 72 -3.25 3.02 11.15
CA GLN A 72 -1.99 2.28 11.09
C GLN A 72 -1.14 2.68 12.29
N LEU A 73 -0.67 1.70 13.03
CA LEU A 73 0.13 1.91 14.23
C LEU A 73 1.18 0.81 14.33
N GLY A 74 2.43 1.22 14.50
CA GLY A 74 3.51 0.30 14.84
C GLY A 74 3.77 0.34 16.34
N GLN A 75 4.03 -0.81 16.93
CA GLN A 75 4.39 -0.87 18.35
C GLN A 75 5.43 -1.95 18.59
N SER A 76 6.22 -1.77 19.65
CA SER A 76 7.14 -2.78 20.12
C SER A 76 6.39 -3.90 20.86
N LEU A 77 7.06 -5.00 21.13
CA LEU A 77 6.44 -6.16 21.81
C LEU A 77 5.90 -5.81 23.21
N ASP A 78 6.46 -4.80 23.84
CA ASP A 78 6.01 -4.31 25.16
C ASP A 78 4.92 -3.25 25.07
N GLY A 79 4.40 -2.98 23.86
CA GLY A 79 3.31 -2.03 23.64
C GLY A 79 3.74 -0.59 23.40
N GLY A 80 5.04 -0.30 23.38
CA GLY A 80 5.54 1.04 23.13
C GLY A 80 5.38 1.45 21.67
N ILE A 81 4.96 2.70 21.43
CA ILE A 81 4.79 3.25 20.09
C ILE A 81 5.93 4.17 19.67
N ALA A 82 6.84 4.45 20.59
CA ALA A 82 8.04 5.26 20.37
C ALA A 82 9.14 4.79 21.30
N THR A 83 10.39 5.13 20.99
CA THR A 83 11.52 4.88 21.88
C THR A 83 11.47 5.86 23.08
N ARG A 84 12.33 5.62 24.08
CA ARG A 84 12.41 6.50 25.26
C ARG A 84 12.72 7.95 24.89
N THR A 85 13.37 8.18 23.75
CA THR A 85 13.67 9.52 23.25
C THR A 85 12.53 10.14 22.45
N GLY A 86 11.41 9.42 22.32
CA GLY A 86 10.26 9.89 21.54
C GLY A 86 10.33 9.59 20.06
N ASP A 87 11.35 8.88 19.60
CA ASP A 87 11.54 8.54 18.21
C ASP A 87 10.75 7.27 17.84
N ALA A 88 9.73 7.42 16.99
CA ALA A 88 8.90 6.33 16.52
C ALA A 88 9.37 5.72 15.19
N VAL A 89 10.37 6.33 14.55
CA VAL A 89 10.79 5.94 13.18
C VAL A 89 11.30 4.50 13.12
N PHE A 90 11.98 4.04 14.17
CA PHE A 90 12.62 2.73 14.20
C PHE A 90 11.84 1.67 14.98
N VAL A 91 10.59 1.96 15.36
CA VAL A 91 9.75 0.97 16.07
C VAL A 91 9.37 -0.18 15.17
N THR A 92 9.15 0.08 13.88
CA THR A 92 8.79 -0.92 12.87
C THR A 92 9.85 -0.98 11.78
N GLY A 93 9.80 -2.06 10.95
CA GLY A 93 10.76 -2.26 9.88
C GLY A 93 10.47 -1.41 8.64
N GLU A 94 11.40 -1.45 7.69
CA GLU A 94 11.32 -0.71 6.43
C GLU A 94 10.07 -1.08 5.62
N ALA A 95 9.72 -2.36 5.57
CA ALA A 95 8.53 -2.81 4.83
C ALA A 95 7.25 -2.20 5.40
N ASP A 96 7.17 -2.09 6.72
CA ASP A 96 6.01 -1.50 7.38
C ASP A 96 5.93 0.01 7.12
N ARG A 97 7.07 0.69 7.12
CA ARG A 97 7.12 2.12 6.79
C ARG A 97 6.69 2.36 5.34
N GLN A 98 7.11 1.51 4.41
CA GLN A 98 6.68 1.59 3.02
C GLN A 98 5.17 1.38 2.89
N HIS A 99 4.63 0.42 3.64
CA HIS A 99 3.19 0.18 3.69
C HIS A 99 2.45 1.43 4.21
N LEU A 100 2.96 2.06 5.26
CA LEU A 100 2.38 3.29 5.80
C LEU A 100 2.34 4.41 4.76
N HIS A 101 3.44 4.60 4.01
CA HIS A 101 3.49 5.60 2.95
C HIS A 101 2.48 5.31 1.84
N ARG A 102 2.30 4.03 1.50
CA ARG A 102 1.30 3.62 0.50
C ARG A 102 -0.13 3.89 0.99
N LEU A 103 -0.43 3.60 2.25
CA LEU A 103 -1.74 3.90 2.82
C LEU A 103 -2.02 5.40 2.78
N ARG A 104 -1.04 6.22 3.10
CA ARG A 104 -1.16 7.68 3.04
C ARG A 104 -1.42 8.16 1.61
N ALA A 105 -0.76 7.56 0.63
CA ALA A 105 -0.94 7.92 -0.78
C ALA A 105 -2.34 7.59 -1.29
N LEU A 106 -2.98 6.54 -0.77
CA LEU A 106 -4.33 6.15 -1.15
C LEU A 106 -5.42 6.95 -0.43
N ALA A 107 -5.10 7.59 0.68
CA ALA A 107 -6.06 8.32 1.50
C ALA A 107 -6.33 9.71 0.92
N ASP A 108 -7.57 10.17 1.05
CA ASP A 108 -7.92 11.55 0.69
C ASP A 108 -7.45 12.54 1.76
N ALA A 109 -7.38 12.07 3.01
CA ALA A 109 -6.88 12.87 4.13
C ALA A 109 -6.15 11.97 5.12
N VAL A 110 -5.12 12.53 5.76
CA VAL A 110 -4.34 11.84 6.77
C VAL A 110 -4.44 12.61 8.07
N VAL A 111 -4.80 11.92 9.14
CA VAL A 111 -4.91 12.51 10.47
C VAL A 111 -3.75 12.00 11.32
N VAL A 112 -2.99 12.90 11.88
CA VAL A 112 -1.84 12.57 12.73
C VAL A 112 -1.86 13.45 13.99
N GLY A 113 -1.15 12.99 15.01
CA GLY A 113 -0.95 13.79 16.21
C GLY A 113 -0.03 14.98 15.93
N VAL A 114 -0.15 16.02 16.74
CA VAL A 114 0.66 17.24 16.57
C VAL A 114 2.16 16.96 16.68
N ASP A 115 2.54 16.03 17.53
CA ASP A 115 3.95 15.68 17.71
C ASP A 115 4.53 15.02 16.46
N THR A 116 3.73 14.23 15.74
CA THR A 116 4.13 13.66 14.46
C THR A 116 4.41 14.76 13.43
N VAL A 117 3.56 15.77 13.37
CA VAL A 117 3.75 16.91 12.46
C VAL A 117 5.05 17.63 12.78
N ARG A 118 5.34 17.86 14.05
CA ARG A 118 6.57 18.53 14.48
C ARG A 118 7.83 17.73 14.21
N THR A 119 7.74 16.41 14.26
CA THR A 119 8.89 15.53 14.11
C THR A 119 9.18 15.21 12.64
N ASP A 120 8.13 14.96 11.84
CA ASP A 120 8.25 14.48 10.47
C ASP A 120 8.32 15.60 9.42
N ASP A 121 8.08 16.81 9.83
CA ASP A 121 8.06 17.96 8.92
C ASP A 121 9.46 18.32 8.35
#